data_f1cb32dfe6cce02711534c08b22eaae1
#
_entry.id   f1cb32dfe6cce02711534c08b22eaae1
#
_cell.length_a   1.000
_cell.length_b   1.000
_cell.length_c   1.000
_cell.angle_alpha   90.00
_cell.angle_beta   90.00
_cell.angle_gamma   90.00
#
_symmetry.space_group_name_H-M   'P 1'
#
loop_
_entity.id
_entity.type
_entity.pdbx_description
1 polymer ?
#
loop_
_entity_poly.entity_id
_entity_poly.type
_entity_poly.pdbx_seq_one_letter_code
_entity_poly.pdbx_strand_id
1 'polypeptide(L)' 'MAFSPDHLAELNLLTQFDSSSTQEGIKVHQHSAPEDIVKAAERLHQKGLITQQDGGYLTNLGSEAVELTQKLQSILSSP' A
#
# COMPACT_ATOMS: atom_id res chain seq x y z
N MET A 1 -5.95 3.58 -19.18
CA MET A 1 -5.94 2.25 -18.54
C MET A 1 -6.70 2.35 -17.23
N ALA A 2 -7.64 1.44 -16.98
CA ALA A 2 -8.40 1.42 -15.74
C ALA A 2 -7.63 0.70 -14.64
N PHE A 3 -7.95 1.00 -13.38
CA PHE A 3 -7.42 0.23 -12.27
C PHE A 3 -8.03 -1.17 -12.27
N SER A 4 -7.17 -2.17 -12.17
CA SER A 4 -7.59 -3.56 -12.04
C SER A 4 -7.95 -3.89 -10.59
N PRO A 5 -8.60 -5.04 -10.31
CA PRO A 5 -8.78 -5.49 -8.94
C PRO A 5 -7.46 -5.59 -8.16
N ASP A 6 -6.38 -5.97 -8.80
CA ASP A 6 -5.06 -6.03 -8.18
C ASP A 6 -4.58 -4.63 -7.76
N HIS A 7 -4.76 -3.63 -8.63
CA HIS A 7 -4.43 -2.26 -8.30
C HIS A 7 -5.27 -1.75 -7.13
N LEU A 8 -6.55 -2.11 -7.08
CA LEU A 8 -7.42 -1.70 -5.97
C LEU A 8 -6.95 -2.28 -4.65
N ALA A 9 -6.53 -3.55 -4.63
CA ALA A 9 -5.99 -4.17 -3.42
C ALA A 9 -4.69 -3.48 -2.98
N GLU A 10 -3.82 -3.13 -3.92
CA GLU A 10 -2.57 -2.41 -3.64
C GLU A 10 -2.86 -1.01 -3.09
N LEU A 11 -3.80 -0.29 -3.69
CA LEU A 11 -4.21 1.03 -3.21
C LEU A 11 -4.77 0.97 -1.78
N ASN A 12 -5.63 -0.02 -1.52
CA ASN A 12 -6.21 -0.20 -0.20
C ASN A 12 -5.13 -0.52 0.85
N LEU A 13 -4.14 -1.31 0.49
CA LEU A 13 -3.04 -1.59 1.40
C LEU A 13 -2.20 -0.34 1.66
N LEU A 14 -1.93 0.45 0.63
CA LEU A 14 -1.17 1.69 0.78
C LEU A 14 -1.84 2.69 1.73
N THR A 15 -3.17 2.68 1.83
CA THR A 15 -3.87 3.58 2.75
C THR A 15 -3.58 3.28 4.22
N GLN A 16 -3.05 2.11 4.53
CA GLN A 16 -2.72 1.73 5.90
C GLN A 16 -1.36 2.28 6.37
N PHE A 17 -0.54 2.76 5.45
CA PHE A 17 0.74 3.38 5.78
C PHE A 17 0.54 4.86 6.11
N ASP A 18 1.39 5.36 7.01
CA ASP A 18 1.44 6.79 7.31
C ASP A 18 2.54 7.44 6.47
N SER A 19 2.16 8.34 5.58
CA SER A 19 3.10 9.03 4.70
C SER A 19 4.00 10.01 5.45
N SER A 20 3.60 10.44 6.65
CA SER A 20 4.38 11.38 7.45
C SER A 20 5.50 10.70 8.24
N SER A 21 5.51 9.37 8.32
CA SER A 21 6.51 8.63 9.07
C SER A 21 7.01 7.43 8.28
N THR A 22 8.28 7.45 7.91
CA THR A 22 8.94 6.31 7.26
C THR A 22 9.43 5.27 8.27
N GLN A 23 9.31 5.57 9.56
CA GLN A 23 9.76 4.67 10.63
C GLN A 23 8.68 3.72 11.10
N GLU A 24 7.42 3.99 10.77
CA GLU A 24 6.33 3.09 11.10
C GLU A 24 6.13 2.09 9.97
N GLY A 25 6.27 0.83 10.32
CA GLY A 25 6.01 -0.26 9.40
C GLY A 25 4.66 -0.90 9.66
N ILE A 26 4.24 -1.74 8.74
CA ILE A 26 3.08 -2.61 8.94
C ILE A 26 3.49 -4.05 8.70
N LYS A 27 2.68 -4.97 9.20
CA LYS A 27 2.86 -6.39 8.94
C LYS A 27 1.55 -6.99 8.46
N VAL A 28 1.61 -7.66 7.32
CA VAL A 28 0.48 -8.39 6.76
C VAL A 28 0.64 -9.85 7.19
N HIS A 29 -0.24 -10.30 8.07
CA HIS A 29 -0.19 -11.68 8.58
C HIS A 29 -0.86 -12.63 7.58
N GLN A 30 -0.06 -13.55 7.01
CA GLN A 30 -0.53 -14.47 5.96
C GLN A 30 -1.76 -15.28 6.37
N HIS A 31 -1.89 -15.60 7.64
CA HIS A 31 -2.98 -16.47 8.10
C HIS A 31 -4.22 -15.71 8.57
N SER A 32 -4.12 -14.41 8.76
CA SER A 32 -5.23 -13.60 9.28
C SER A 32 -5.67 -12.48 8.36
N ALA A 33 -4.82 -12.04 7.44
CA ALA A 33 -5.18 -11.02 6.46
C ALA A 33 -5.91 -11.66 5.27
N PRO A 34 -6.81 -10.93 4.60
CA PRO A 34 -7.40 -11.43 3.35
C PRO A 34 -6.33 -11.77 2.32
N GLU A 35 -6.59 -12.79 1.52
CA GLU A 35 -5.62 -13.26 0.53
C GLU A 35 -5.22 -12.18 -0.48
N ASP A 36 -6.19 -11.35 -0.89
CA ASP A 36 -5.91 -10.26 -1.83
C ASP A 36 -4.94 -9.23 -1.24
N ILE A 37 -4.99 -8.99 0.06
CA ILE A 37 -4.07 -8.09 0.76
C ILE A 37 -2.67 -8.71 0.87
N VAL A 38 -2.60 -10.01 1.18
CA VAL A 38 -1.31 -10.72 1.23
C VAL A 38 -0.61 -10.65 -0.13
N LYS A 39 -1.34 -10.91 -1.20
CA LYS A 39 -0.79 -10.85 -2.55
C LYS A 39 -0.45 -9.43 -2.98
N ALA A 40 -1.23 -8.44 -2.56
CA ALA A 40 -0.93 -7.03 -2.82
C ALA A 40 0.40 -6.63 -2.18
N ALA A 41 0.65 -7.07 -0.94
CA ALA A 41 1.91 -6.80 -0.27
C ALA A 41 3.10 -7.39 -1.04
N GLU A 42 2.97 -8.63 -1.52
CA GLU A 42 4.01 -9.25 -2.33
C GLU A 42 4.31 -8.45 -3.59
N ARG A 43 3.26 -7.99 -4.29
CA ARG A 43 3.43 -7.18 -5.51
C ARG A 43 4.06 -5.82 -5.22
N LEU A 44 3.64 -5.16 -4.13
CA LEU A 44 4.24 -3.88 -3.74
C LEU A 44 5.73 -4.05 -3.44
N HIS A 45 6.11 -5.15 -2.80
CA HIS A 45 7.52 -5.45 -2.56
C HIS A 45 8.28 -5.65 -3.88
N GLN A 46 7.70 -6.39 -4.82
CA GLN A 46 8.32 -6.63 -6.13
C GLN A 46 8.50 -5.32 -6.91
N LYS A 47 7.58 -4.38 -6.75
CA LYS A 47 7.64 -3.07 -7.41
C LYS A 47 8.58 -2.10 -6.72
N GLY A 48 9.12 -2.47 -5.57
CA GLY A 48 10.07 -1.62 -4.84
C GLY A 48 9.42 -0.55 -3.98
N LEU A 49 8.15 -0.72 -3.59
CA LEU A 49 7.45 0.26 -2.76
C LEU A 49 7.58 0.00 -1.27
N ILE A 50 7.76 -1.27 -0.88
CA ILE A 50 7.92 -1.66 0.52
C ILE A 50 9.16 -2.55 0.66
N THR A 51 9.67 -2.66 1.89
CA THR A 51 10.95 -3.31 2.15
C THR A 51 10.86 -4.82 2.31
N GLN A 52 9.66 -5.36 2.61
CA GLN A 52 9.47 -6.79 2.85
C GLN A 52 8.20 -7.29 2.19
N GLN A 53 8.15 -8.57 1.86
CA GLN A 53 6.99 -9.18 1.21
C GLN A 53 5.73 -9.11 2.06
N ASP A 54 5.87 -9.08 3.37
CA ASP A 54 4.75 -9.04 4.32
C ASP A 54 4.52 -7.63 4.89
N GLY A 55 5.07 -6.60 4.25
CA GLY A 55 4.89 -5.21 4.65
C GLY A 55 6.21 -4.50 4.91
N GLY A 56 6.62 -4.44 6.17
CA GLY A 56 7.81 -3.70 6.55
C GLY A 56 7.61 -2.21 6.46
N TYR A 57 8.56 -1.50 5.84
CA TYR A 57 8.58 -0.04 5.75
C TYR A 57 8.46 0.41 4.32
N LEU A 58 8.03 1.65 4.13
CA LEU A 58 7.98 2.26 2.80
C LEU A 58 9.39 2.60 2.32
N THR A 59 9.65 2.35 1.05
CA THR A 59 10.80 2.93 0.35
C THR A 59 10.48 4.37 -0.02
N ASN A 60 11.45 5.10 -0.59
CA ASN A 60 11.17 6.45 -1.09
C ASN A 60 10.07 6.46 -2.15
N LEU A 61 10.09 5.48 -3.06
CA LEU A 61 9.03 5.33 -4.05
C LEU A 61 7.70 4.98 -3.38
N GLY A 62 7.73 4.14 -2.36
CA GLY A 62 6.53 3.79 -1.60
C GLY A 62 5.93 4.99 -0.90
N SER A 63 6.75 5.84 -0.29
CA SER A 63 6.28 7.07 0.35
C SER A 63 5.58 7.99 -0.65
N GLU A 64 6.15 8.16 -1.84
CA GLU A 64 5.54 8.93 -2.92
C GLU A 64 4.19 8.32 -3.31
N ALA A 65 4.13 7.02 -3.47
CA ALA A 65 2.89 6.33 -3.85
C ALA A 65 1.81 6.49 -2.77
N VAL A 66 2.18 6.43 -1.49
CA VAL A 66 1.23 6.63 -0.38
C VAL A 66 0.70 8.05 -0.39
N GLU A 67 1.55 9.05 -0.59
CA GLU A 67 1.09 10.45 -0.68
C GLU A 67 0.11 10.65 -1.81
N LEU A 68 0.40 10.11 -2.99
CA LEU A 68 -0.49 10.20 -4.15
C LEU A 68 -1.81 9.49 -3.89
N THR A 69 -1.76 8.31 -3.26
CA THR A 69 -2.95 7.54 -2.93
C THR A 69 -3.85 8.31 -1.96
N GLN A 70 -3.28 8.90 -0.92
CA GLN A 70 -4.03 9.65 0.08
C GLN A 70 -4.64 10.92 -0.50
N LYS A 71 -3.92 11.61 -1.38
CA LYS A 71 -4.45 12.78 -2.07
C LYS A 71 -5.63 12.40 -2.94
N LEU A 72 -5.50 11.34 -3.72
CA LEU A 72 -6.59 10.86 -4.58
C LEU A 72 -7.79 10.44 -3.74
N GLN A 73 -7.57 9.68 -2.69
CA GLN A 73 -8.63 9.24 -1.79
C GLN A 73 -9.38 10.43 -1.20
N SER A 74 -8.65 11.45 -0.76
CA SER A 74 -9.24 12.67 -0.20
C SER A 74 -10.10 13.39 -1.23
N ILE A 75 -9.62 13.53 -2.46
CA ILE A 75 -10.36 14.18 -3.55
C ILE A 75 -11.65 13.41 -3.85
N LEU A 76 -11.55 12.09 -3.95
CA LEU A 76 -12.71 11.25 -4.27
C LEU A 76 -13.74 11.21 -3.13
N SER A 77 -13.30 11.42 -1.89
CA SER A 77 -14.17 11.41 -0.72
C SER A 77 -14.76 12.76 -0.40
N SER A 78 -14.38 13.82 -1.11
CA SER A 78 -14.93 15.16 -0.92
C SER A 78 -16.37 15.24 -1.39
N PRO A 79 -17.25 15.96 -0.65
CA PRO A 79 -18.62 16.17 -1.08
C PRO A 79 -18.73 17.05 -2.32
#